data_637479356f42065bed9b86d5e86ed799
#
_entry.id   637479356f42065bed9b86d5e86ed799
#
_cell.length_a   1.000
_cell.length_b   1.000
_cell.length_c   1.000
_cell.angle_alpha   90.00
_cell.angle_beta   90.00
_cell.angle_gamma   90.00
#
_symmetry.space_group_name_H-M   'P 1'
#
loop_
_entity.id
_entity.type
_entity.pdbx_description
1 polymer ?
#
loop_
_entity_poly.entity_id
_entity_poly.type
_entity_poly.pdbx_seq_one_letter_code
_entity_poly.pdbx_strand_id
1 'polypeptide(L)'
;NDSFVVHLLIYPPMTKSLVVPAFAPSFCDRIRDEFINGSAIAPCLFESAVSFIDDTGFYEPNEALGHHVSRFWQSRKPHNFGSIAAFINEDGSLWQAKPERQMPRKDESLPKYEYPVGVGAKGYLPSVPPNIRDAIAQRWNVDVPRSGSFWEWLEQHTEVPVVVTEGGKKALALFSLGYVAIALVGVNGGVAKYDKIAGERLRKLQPELVPGLKDVAVPGRRVILAFDQDEKSQTRLRVQRALFDLSFWLERAGASVAIAQWQPAEGKGVDDLIVQQGSDRWTQIYEEALPYALVRAISEVENRLSRTPDLHIGQNEFIAHIDPLPNSGTLALFGGKGTAKGKAIAELLKGRSWLSVTTLRSLGRDQAAGWNGVFINEGDQCAGHFLHDGQRANGLVTCIPSLFKVKSFHA
;
A
#
# COMPACT_ATOMS: atom_id res chain seq x y z
N ASN A 1 -52.36 50.19 -70.39
CA ASN A 1 -52.73 49.03 -69.53
C ASN A 1 -51.44 48.35 -69.11
N ASP A 2 -50.84 48.91 -68.01
CA ASP A 2 -49.64 48.32 -67.46
C ASP A 2 -50.04 47.31 -66.37
N SER A 3 -49.73 46.05 -66.57
CA SER A 3 -49.94 45.01 -65.63
C SER A 3 -48.67 44.84 -64.81
N PHE A 4 -48.74 45.23 -63.54
CA PHE A 4 -47.67 44.96 -62.56
C PHE A 4 -47.77 43.47 -62.09
N VAL A 5 -46.72 42.68 -62.34
CA VAL A 5 -46.60 41.31 -61.82
C VAL A 5 -45.73 41.44 -60.51
N VAL A 6 -46.37 41.20 -59.39
CA VAL A 6 -45.66 41.09 -58.08
C VAL A 6 -45.19 39.67 -57.89
N HIS A 7 -43.85 39.44 -57.93
CA HIS A 7 -43.25 38.17 -57.53
C HIS A 7 -43.09 38.15 -56.00
N LEU A 8 -43.90 37.30 -55.33
CA LEU A 8 -43.75 37.04 -53.91
C LEU A 8 -42.67 35.92 -53.74
N LEU A 9 -41.49 36.31 -53.28
CA LEU A 9 -40.47 35.35 -52.86
C LEU A 9 -40.82 34.81 -51.46
N ILE A 10 -41.38 33.61 -51.40
CA ILE A 10 -41.60 32.89 -50.14
C ILE A 10 -40.26 32.22 -49.72
N TYR A 11 -39.57 32.78 -48.73
CA TYR A 11 -38.46 32.11 -48.10
C TYR A 11 -38.98 31.04 -47.14
N PRO A 12 -38.47 29.78 -47.20
CA PRO A 12 -38.81 28.78 -46.18
C PRO A 12 -38.29 29.24 -44.82
N PRO A 13 -38.99 28.93 -43.72
CA PRO A 13 -38.53 29.31 -42.39
C PRO A 13 -37.22 28.57 -42.11
N MET A 14 -36.14 29.35 -41.91
CA MET A 14 -34.88 28.82 -41.38
C MET A 14 -35.05 28.47 -39.92
N THR A 15 -35.50 27.25 -39.63
CA THR A 15 -35.35 26.63 -38.32
C THR A 15 -33.91 26.19 -38.15
N LYS A 16 -32.96 27.12 -37.97
CA LYS A 16 -31.72 26.78 -37.35
C LYS A 16 -32.01 26.63 -35.87
N SER A 17 -32.14 25.38 -35.42
CA SER A 17 -31.99 25.05 -34.00
C SER A 17 -30.66 25.63 -33.52
N LEU A 18 -30.73 26.66 -32.72
CA LEU A 18 -29.59 27.16 -31.96
C LEU A 18 -29.19 26.04 -31.02
N VAL A 19 -28.26 25.18 -31.45
CA VAL A 19 -27.51 24.31 -30.53
C VAL A 19 -26.67 25.28 -29.71
N VAL A 20 -27.17 25.63 -28.52
CA VAL A 20 -26.41 26.36 -27.52
C VAL A 20 -25.20 25.45 -27.22
N PRO A 21 -23.97 25.87 -27.48
CA PRO A 21 -22.82 25.05 -27.14
C PRO A 21 -22.90 24.77 -25.65
N ALA A 22 -22.88 23.51 -25.26
CA ALA A 22 -22.81 23.13 -23.87
C ALA A 22 -21.59 23.85 -23.29
N PHE A 23 -21.78 24.69 -22.28
CA PHE A 23 -20.69 25.34 -21.60
C PHE A 23 -19.74 24.27 -21.09
N ALA A 24 -18.45 24.38 -21.38
CA ALA A 24 -17.46 23.50 -20.83
C ALA A 24 -17.56 23.55 -19.28
N PRO A 25 -17.57 22.41 -18.59
CA PRO A 25 -17.72 22.36 -17.13
C PRO A 25 -16.61 23.20 -16.47
N SER A 26 -16.98 23.95 -15.43
CA SER A 26 -16.01 24.72 -14.64
C SER A 26 -14.94 23.82 -14.00
N PHE A 27 -13.85 24.41 -13.53
CA PHE A 27 -12.84 23.65 -12.78
C PHE A 27 -13.47 22.95 -11.58
N CYS A 28 -14.31 23.63 -10.82
CA CYS A 28 -15.02 23.08 -9.67
C CYS A 28 -15.89 21.89 -10.05
N ASP A 29 -16.65 21.98 -11.17
CA ASP A 29 -17.51 20.88 -11.62
C ASP A 29 -16.68 19.65 -12.03
N ARG A 30 -15.56 19.86 -12.73
CA ARG A 30 -14.64 18.77 -13.11
C ARG A 30 -14.03 18.08 -11.89
N ILE A 31 -13.60 18.86 -10.89
CA ILE A 31 -13.04 18.30 -9.64
C ILE A 31 -14.11 17.54 -8.85
N ARG A 32 -15.31 18.11 -8.74
CA ARG A 32 -16.44 17.45 -8.07
C ARG A 32 -16.77 16.12 -8.72
N ASP A 33 -16.87 16.07 -10.02
CA ASP A 33 -17.12 14.83 -10.77
C ASP A 33 -15.98 13.81 -10.59
N GLU A 34 -14.73 14.23 -10.73
CA GLU A 34 -13.55 13.38 -10.54
C GLU A 34 -13.50 12.76 -9.12
N PHE A 35 -13.88 13.52 -8.09
CA PHE A 35 -13.78 13.06 -6.71
C PHE A 35 -14.99 12.21 -6.32
N ILE A 36 -16.19 12.67 -6.62
CA ILE A 36 -17.42 11.97 -6.21
C ILE A 36 -17.62 10.72 -7.07
N ASN A 37 -17.63 10.87 -8.38
CA ASN A 37 -17.91 9.76 -9.30
C ASN A 37 -16.63 8.98 -9.63
N GLY A 38 -15.53 9.66 -9.91
CA GLY A 38 -14.27 9.04 -10.32
C GLY A 38 -13.45 8.43 -9.18
N SER A 39 -13.78 8.71 -7.90
CA SER A 39 -13.06 8.16 -6.72
C SER A 39 -13.99 7.69 -5.62
N ALA A 40 -15.30 7.58 -5.86
CA ALA A 40 -16.33 7.10 -4.94
C ALA A 40 -16.36 7.86 -3.59
N ILE A 41 -16.11 9.16 -3.60
CA ILE A 41 -16.13 9.99 -2.40
C ILE A 41 -17.55 10.48 -2.11
N ALA A 42 -18.05 10.30 -0.89
CA ALA A 42 -19.34 10.79 -0.47
C ALA A 42 -19.43 12.32 -0.59
N PRO A 43 -20.49 12.89 -1.18
CA PRO A 43 -20.62 14.33 -1.38
C PRO A 43 -20.44 15.15 -0.08
N CYS A 44 -21.02 14.71 1.04
CA CYS A 44 -20.91 15.40 2.32
C CYS A 44 -19.46 15.46 2.83
N LEU A 45 -18.67 14.43 2.56
CA LEU A 45 -17.26 14.39 2.94
C LEU A 45 -16.43 15.28 2.00
N PHE A 46 -16.71 15.26 0.70
CA PHE A 46 -16.07 16.16 -0.25
C PHE A 46 -16.25 17.63 0.18
N GLU A 47 -17.50 18.04 0.50
CA GLU A 47 -17.82 19.40 0.90
C GLU A 47 -17.13 19.83 2.22
N SER A 48 -16.86 18.89 3.13
CA SER A 48 -16.21 19.19 4.41
C SER A 48 -14.68 19.17 4.34
N ALA A 49 -14.09 18.42 3.39
CA ALA A 49 -12.68 18.12 3.34
C ALA A 49 -11.93 18.85 2.20
N VAL A 50 -12.66 19.37 1.19
CA VAL A 50 -12.10 20.03 0.01
C VAL A 50 -12.71 21.42 -0.14
N SER A 51 -11.86 22.43 -0.21
CA SER A 51 -12.26 23.83 -0.46
C SER A 51 -11.68 24.31 -1.78
N PHE A 52 -12.39 25.21 -2.46
CA PHE A 52 -11.88 25.86 -3.65
C PHE A 52 -11.32 27.23 -3.31
N ILE A 53 -10.15 27.54 -3.84
CA ILE A 53 -9.53 28.88 -3.76
C ILE A 53 -9.32 29.35 -5.19
N ASP A 54 -10.07 30.37 -5.56
CA ASP A 54 -10.03 30.95 -6.88
C ASP A 54 -8.97 32.06 -6.95
N ASP A 55 -8.32 32.19 -8.11
CA ASP A 55 -7.44 33.33 -8.39
C ASP A 55 -8.27 34.49 -8.95
N THR A 56 -8.53 35.47 -8.11
CA THR A 56 -9.25 36.70 -8.51
C THR A 56 -8.35 37.73 -9.18
N GLY A 57 -7.08 37.39 -9.42
CA GLY A 57 -6.04 38.27 -9.96
C GLY A 57 -5.02 38.75 -8.92
N PHE A 58 -5.17 38.28 -7.68
CA PHE A 58 -4.27 38.58 -6.56
C PHE A 58 -3.42 37.40 -6.09
N TYR A 59 -3.40 36.32 -6.86
CA TYR A 59 -2.60 35.13 -6.60
C TYR A 59 -2.92 34.42 -5.27
N GLU A 60 -4.17 34.41 -4.85
CA GLU A 60 -4.64 33.75 -3.62
C GLU A 60 -4.22 32.26 -3.53
N PRO A 61 -4.26 31.47 -4.62
CA PRO A 61 -3.73 30.12 -4.61
C PRO A 61 -2.24 30.03 -4.28
N ASN A 62 -1.44 30.99 -4.79
CA ASN A 62 -0.01 31.06 -4.49
C ASN A 62 0.23 31.37 -3.01
N GLU A 63 -0.52 32.30 -2.46
CA GLU A 63 -0.42 32.70 -1.06
C GLU A 63 -0.82 31.54 -0.14
N ALA A 64 -1.92 30.85 -0.44
CA ALA A 64 -2.38 29.67 0.29
C ALA A 64 -1.33 28.54 0.28
N LEU A 65 -0.59 28.38 -0.83
CA LEU A 65 0.51 27.44 -0.96
C LEU A 65 1.84 27.94 -0.35
N GLY A 66 1.85 29.13 0.28
CA GLY A 66 3.04 29.72 0.91
C GLY A 66 4.09 30.24 -0.08
N HIS A 67 3.70 30.49 -1.33
CA HIS A 67 4.55 31.16 -2.30
C HIS A 67 4.43 32.66 -2.09
N HIS A 68 5.42 33.30 -1.46
CA HIS A 68 5.43 34.73 -1.27
C HIS A 68 5.49 35.47 -2.61
N VAL A 69 4.43 36.15 -3.01
CA VAL A 69 4.29 36.88 -4.25
C VAL A 69 5.39 37.96 -4.41
N SER A 70 5.81 38.61 -3.33
CA SER A 70 6.89 39.60 -3.33
C SER A 70 8.25 39.07 -3.84
N ARG A 71 8.54 37.79 -3.72
CA ARG A 71 9.76 37.16 -4.27
C ARG A 71 9.68 36.93 -5.78
N PHE A 72 8.48 36.87 -6.35
CA PHE A 72 8.27 36.63 -7.77
C PHE A 72 8.45 37.89 -8.60
N TRP A 73 8.17 39.06 -8.04
CA TRP A 73 8.29 40.35 -8.74
C TRP A 73 9.75 40.74 -9.02
N GLN A 74 10.71 40.16 -8.33
CA GLN A 74 12.13 40.50 -8.49
C GLN A 74 12.87 39.70 -9.58
N SER A 75 12.37 38.57 -10.08
CA SER A 75 13.12 37.76 -11.02
C SER A 75 12.34 36.94 -12.06
N ARG A 76 11.05 36.62 -11.87
CA ARG A 76 10.20 35.90 -12.85
C ARG A 76 8.72 36.23 -12.62
N LYS A 77 7.91 36.10 -13.69
CA LYS A 77 6.45 36.16 -13.56
C LYS A 77 5.99 35.06 -12.61
N PRO A 78 5.12 35.33 -11.62
CA PRO A 78 4.55 34.33 -10.76
C PRO A 78 3.81 33.29 -11.61
N HIS A 79 3.91 32.01 -11.20
CA HIS A 79 3.13 30.96 -11.85
C HIS A 79 1.65 31.15 -11.51
N ASN A 80 0.79 31.19 -12.52
CA ASN A 80 -0.64 31.26 -12.32
C ASN A 80 -1.21 29.83 -12.24
N PHE A 81 -1.55 29.37 -11.03
CA PHE A 81 -2.19 28.07 -10.80
C PHE A 81 -3.64 27.99 -11.29
N GLY A 82 -4.27 29.14 -11.61
CA GLY A 82 -5.71 29.23 -11.73
C GLY A 82 -6.36 28.96 -10.38
N SER A 83 -7.57 28.41 -10.39
CA SER A 83 -8.20 27.91 -9.16
C SER A 83 -7.49 26.68 -8.62
N ILE A 84 -7.54 26.43 -7.31
CA ILE A 84 -7.06 25.21 -6.69
C ILE A 84 -8.17 24.52 -5.88
N ALA A 85 -8.17 23.19 -5.92
CA ALA A 85 -8.93 22.37 -5.00
C ALA A 85 -8.02 21.97 -3.83
N ALA A 86 -8.28 22.54 -2.66
CA ALA A 86 -7.47 22.47 -1.46
C ALA A 86 -7.98 21.37 -0.53
N PHE A 87 -7.14 20.40 -0.17
CA PHE A 87 -7.42 19.43 0.88
C PHE A 87 -7.11 20.07 2.22
N ILE A 88 -8.13 20.23 3.03
CA ILE A 88 -8.05 20.92 4.32
C ILE A 88 -8.10 19.90 5.46
N ASN A 89 -7.16 20.02 6.41
CA ASN A 89 -7.20 19.26 7.65
C ASN A 89 -8.31 19.79 8.57
N GLU A 90 -8.68 19.01 9.59
CA GLU A 90 -9.67 19.39 10.59
C GLU A 90 -9.29 20.68 11.36
N ASP A 91 -7.97 20.94 11.52
CA ASP A 91 -7.43 22.17 12.12
C ASP A 91 -7.49 23.42 11.18
N GLY A 92 -8.08 23.27 10.00
CA GLY A 92 -8.16 24.32 8.99
C GLY A 92 -6.88 24.50 8.15
N SER A 93 -5.81 23.78 8.43
CA SER A 93 -4.56 23.91 7.68
C SER A 93 -4.64 23.23 6.31
N LEU A 94 -4.08 23.87 5.29
CA LEU A 94 -3.91 23.29 3.96
C LEU A 94 -2.91 22.12 4.03
N TRP A 95 -3.34 20.94 3.57
CA TRP A 95 -2.47 19.78 3.48
C TRP A 95 -1.88 19.60 2.08
N GLN A 96 -2.70 19.69 1.05
CA GLN A 96 -2.34 19.50 -0.36
C GLN A 96 -3.34 20.26 -1.23
N ALA A 97 -2.96 20.65 -2.44
CA ALA A 97 -3.87 21.23 -3.41
C ALA A 97 -3.72 20.60 -4.79
N LYS A 98 -4.84 20.50 -5.51
CA LYS A 98 -4.86 20.14 -6.92
C LYS A 98 -5.09 21.42 -7.72
N PRO A 99 -4.08 21.94 -8.46
CA PRO A 99 -4.23 23.17 -9.23
C PRO A 99 -4.95 22.92 -10.55
N GLU A 100 -5.65 23.92 -11.04
CA GLU A 100 -6.22 23.91 -12.38
C GLU A 100 -5.12 23.89 -13.45
N ARG A 101 -4.02 24.63 -13.21
CA ARG A 101 -2.85 24.69 -14.07
C ARG A 101 -1.64 24.16 -13.33
N GLN A 102 -1.05 23.09 -13.86
CA GLN A 102 0.12 22.46 -13.27
C GLN A 102 1.39 23.31 -13.50
N MET A 103 2.25 23.38 -12.49
CA MET A 103 3.54 24.05 -12.59
C MET A 103 4.63 23.05 -12.99
N PRO A 104 5.34 23.26 -14.12
CA PRO A 104 6.45 22.39 -14.50
C PRO A 104 7.60 22.53 -13.49
N ARG A 105 8.14 21.39 -13.07
CA ARG A 105 9.34 21.33 -12.24
C ARG A 105 10.59 21.52 -13.10
N LYS A 106 11.76 21.55 -12.45
CA LYS A 106 13.07 21.68 -13.14
C LYS A 106 13.37 20.54 -14.10
N ASP A 107 12.82 19.35 -13.85
CA ASP A 107 12.91 18.15 -14.68
C ASP A 107 11.76 18.04 -15.70
N GLU A 108 11.04 19.13 -15.94
CA GLU A 108 9.88 19.22 -16.84
C GLU A 108 8.67 18.39 -16.43
N SER A 109 8.73 17.68 -15.30
CA SER A 109 7.58 16.95 -14.77
C SER A 109 6.47 17.91 -14.33
N LEU A 110 5.21 17.51 -14.60
CA LEU A 110 4.00 18.25 -14.22
C LEU A 110 3.34 17.54 -13.03
N PRO A 111 3.56 18.00 -11.79
CA PRO A 111 2.93 17.40 -10.62
C PRO A 111 1.42 17.65 -10.66
N LYS A 112 0.65 16.59 -10.39
CA LYS A 112 -0.83 16.70 -10.29
C LYS A 112 -1.27 17.45 -9.04
N TYR A 113 -0.42 17.51 -8.03
CA TYR A 113 -0.69 18.09 -6.72
C TYR A 113 0.47 18.95 -6.25
N GLU A 114 0.14 20.04 -5.57
CA GLU A 114 1.08 20.96 -4.93
C GLU A 114 0.96 20.85 -3.39
N TYR A 115 2.04 21.16 -2.70
CA TYR A 115 2.12 21.16 -1.25
C TYR A 115 2.53 22.52 -0.72
N PRO A 116 2.03 22.92 0.46
CA PRO A 116 2.42 24.19 1.06
C PRO A 116 3.94 24.26 1.27
N VAL A 117 4.54 25.36 0.84
CA VAL A 117 5.98 25.58 0.94
C VAL A 117 6.38 25.80 2.40
N GLY A 118 7.45 25.11 2.84
CA GLY A 118 7.98 25.28 4.20
C GLY A 118 7.25 24.47 5.27
N VAL A 119 6.15 23.82 4.93
CA VAL A 119 5.45 22.89 5.82
C VAL A 119 6.10 21.51 5.71
N GLY A 120 6.43 20.90 6.84
CA GLY A 120 6.94 19.52 6.89
C GLY A 120 5.90 18.50 6.44
N ALA A 121 6.35 17.29 6.12
CA ALA A 121 5.42 16.20 5.84
C ALA A 121 4.55 15.91 7.07
N LYS A 122 3.26 15.78 6.87
CA LYS A 122 2.27 15.38 7.89
C LYS A 122 1.18 14.51 7.27
N GLY A 123 0.51 13.70 8.08
CA GLY A 123 -0.67 12.97 7.68
C GLY A 123 -1.82 13.92 7.28
N TYR A 124 -2.65 13.47 6.35
CA TYR A 124 -3.90 14.14 6.04
C TYR A 124 -4.98 13.73 7.03
N LEU A 125 -5.48 14.68 7.77
CA LEU A 125 -6.46 14.52 8.85
C LEU A 125 -7.70 15.36 8.51
N PRO A 126 -8.57 14.92 7.58
CA PRO A 126 -9.72 15.71 7.14
C PRO A 126 -10.75 15.90 8.25
N SER A 127 -11.58 16.94 8.13
CA SER A 127 -12.79 17.08 8.91
C SER A 127 -13.79 15.97 8.52
N VAL A 128 -14.27 15.23 9.52
CA VAL A 128 -15.18 14.09 9.32
C VAL A 128 -16.60 14.50 9.66
N PRO A 129 -17.52 14.62 8.68
CA PRO A 129 -18.89 15.06 8.92
C PRO A 129 -19.72 13.99 9.64
N PRO A 130 -20.83 14.39 10.30
CA PRO A 130 -21.65 13.50 11.15
C PRO A 130 -22.08 12.20 10.46
N ASN A 131 -22.48 12.25 9.19
CA ASN A 131 -22.91 11.06 8.45
C ASN A 131 -21.79 10.03 8.29
N ILE A 132 -20.55 10.49 8.12
CA ILE A 132 -19.39 9.61 8.02
C ILE A 132 -19.01 9.07 9.41
N ARG A 133 -19.15 9.89 10.46
CA ARG A 133 -18.96 9.43 11.85
C ARG A 133 -19.97 8.34 12.21
N ASP A 134 -21.24 8.48 11.79
CA ASP A 134 -22.27 7.45 11.96
C ASP A 134 -21.88 6.15 11.23
N ALA A 135 -21.34 6.23 10.00
CA ALA A 135 -20.87 5.07 9.25
C ALA A 135 -19.67 4.37 9.94
N ILE A 136 -18.75 5.14 10.52
CA ILE A 136 -17.63 4.60 11.32
C ILE A 136 -18.17 3.93 12.59
N ALA A 137 -19.10 4.58 13.31
CA ALA A 137 -19.72 4.04 14.51
C ALA A 137 -20.38 2.68 14.22
N GLN A 138 -21.14 2.59 13.13
CA GLN A 138 -21.80 1.35 12.71
C GLN A 138 -20.80 0.27 12.32
N ARG A 139 -19.76 0.60 11.54
CA ARG A 139 -18.76 -0.37 11.08
C ARG A 139 -17.97 -1.00 12.21
N TRP A 140 -17.54 -0.19 13.16
CA TRP A 140 -16.65 -0.63 14.25
C TRP A 140 -17.38 -0.90 15.56
N ASN A 141 -18.70 -0.72 15.59
CA ASN A 141 -19.53 -0.87 16.79
C ASN A 141 -18.99 -0.06 17.98
N VAL A 142 -18.71 1.22 17.74
CA VAL A 142 -18.20 2.19 18.71
C VAL A 142 -19.06 3.43 18.73
N ASP A 143 -19.03 4.18 19.84
CA ASP A 143 -19.71 5.46 19.92
C ASP A 143 -18.79 6.58 19.41
N VAL A 144 -19.18 7.23 18.30
CA VAL A 144 -18.43 8.33 17.68
C VAL A 144 -19.17 9.64 17.90
N PRO A 145 -18.60 10.62 18.63
CA PRO A 145 -19.25 11.91 18.84
C PRO A 145 -19.55 12.62 17.51
N ARG A 146 -20.75 13.12 17.35
CA ARG A 146 -21.16 13.85 16.14
C ARG A 146 -20.54 15.25 16.00
N SER A 147 -19.96 15.78 17.08
CA SER A 147 -19.30 17.10 17.15
C SER A 147 -17.98 17.00 17.91
N GLY A 148 -17.17 18.05 17.84
CA GLY A 148 -15.82 18.05 18.40
C GLY A 148 -14.79 17.45 17.45
N SER A 149 -13.52 17.42 17.86
CA SER A 149 -12.44 16.85 17.06
C SER A 149 -12.60 15.33 16.91
N PHE A 150 -12.67 14.88 15.67
CA PHE A 150 -12.70 13.46 15.36
C PHE A 150 -11.36 12.79 15.69
N TRP A 151 -10.26 13.49 15.44
CA TRP A 151 -8.91 12.93 15.61
C TRP A 151 -8.52 12.83 17.08
N GLU A 152 -8.91 13.79 17.93
CA GLU A 152 -8.74 13.68 19.38
C GLU A 152 -9.56 12.52 19.98
N TRP A 153 -10.77 12.31 19.48
CA TRP A 153 -11.58 11.13 19.84
C TRP A 153 -10.87 9.83 19.40
N LEU A 154 -10.37 9.78 18.18
CA LEU A 154 -9.70 8.60 17.63
C LEU A 154 -8.47 8.21 18.44
N GLU A 155 -7.67 9.15 18.90
CA GLU A 155 -6.48 8.88 19.72
C GLU A 155 -6.79 8.02 20.94
N GLN A 156 -7.97 8.22 21.55
CA GLN A 156 -8.42 7.50 22.74
C GLN A 156 -9.09 6.15 22.43
N HIS A 157 -9.45 5.88 21.16
CA HIS A 157 -10.17 4.69 20.72
C HIS A 157 -9.28 3.79 19.87
N THR A 158 -8.35 3.08 20.53
CA THR A 158 -7.33 2.26 19.85
C THR A 158 -7.91 1.01 19.18
N GLU A 159 -9.12 0.61 19.54
CA GLU A 159 -9.88 -0.48 18.92
C GLU A 159 -10.32 -0.16 17.49
N VAL A 160 -10.40 1.14 17.11
CA VAL A 160 -10.73 1.56 15.75
C VAL A 160 -9.47 1.50 14.86
N PRO A 161 -9.41 0.60 13.88
CA PRO A 161 -8.25 0.50 13.00
C PRO A 161 -8.10 1.71 12.09
N VAL A 162 -6.86 1.97 11.65
CA VAL A 162 -6.54 3.07 10.72
C VAL A 162 -5.93 2.51 9.44
N VAL A 163 -6.43 2.94 8.30
CA VAL A 163 -5.83 2.65 6.99
C VAL A 163 -4.89 3.80 6.62
N VAL A 164 -3.66 3.48 6.23
CA VAL A 164 -2.70 4.47 5.72
C VAL A 164 -2.52 4.28 4.23
N THR A 165 -2.73 5.34 3.46
CA THR A 165 -2.63 5.32 2.00
C THR A 165 -1.84 6.52 1.48
N GLU A 166 -1.57 6.59 0.18
CA GLU A 166 -0.99 7.79 -0.42
C GLU A 166 -2.05 8.59 -1.19
N GLY A 167 -2.07 9.90 -0.93
CA GLY A 167 -2.98 10.85 -1.61
C GLY A 167 -4.36 10.99 -0.97
N GLY A 168 -4.82 12.23 -0.85
CA GLY A 168 -6.04 12.60 -0.13
C GLY A 168 -7.31 11.95 -0.66
N LYS A 169 -7.46 11.80 -1.99
CA LYS A 169 -8.64 11.18 -2.60
C LYS A 169 -8.89 9.77 -2.07
N LYS A 170 -7.83 8.95 -1.96
CA LYS A 170 -7.92 7.58 -1.48
C LYS A 170 -8.37 7.50 -0.03
N ALA A 171 -7.85 8.40 0.83
CA ALA A 171 -8.32 8.47 2.20
C ALA A 171 -9.80 8.87 2.28
N LEU A 172 -10.24 9.86 1.49
CA LEU A 172 -11.65 10.26 1.45
C LEU A 172 -12.56 9.15 0.90
N ALA A 173 -12.11 8.37 -0.10
CA ALA A 173 -12.85 7.20 -0.58
C ALA A 173 -13.04 6.15 0.52
N LEU A 174 -12.00 5.87 1.29
CA LEU A 174 -12.06 4.95 2.44
C LEU A 174 -13.00 5.46 3.54
N PHE A 175 -12.92 6.74 3.90
CA PHE A 175 -13.85 7.36 4.84
C PHE A 175 -15.31 7.24 4.39
N SER A 176 -15.55 7.38 3.09
CA SER A 176 -16.91 7.26 2.51
C SER A 176 -17.53 5.88 2.74
N LEU A 177 -16.70 4.87 2.99
CA LEU A 177 -17.10 3.50 3.32
C LEU A 177 -17.06 3.23 4.85
N GLY A 178 -16.81 4.23 5.68
CA GLY A 178 -16.70 4.08 7.14
C GLY A 178 -15.36 3.50 7.63
N TYR A 179 -14.30 3.50 6.80
CA TYR A 179 -12.95 3.19 7.24
C TYR A 179 -12.22 4.49 7.62
N VAL A 180 -11.59 4.51 8.77
CA VAL A 180 -10.73 5.64 9.17
C VAL A 180 -9.44 5.56 8.37
N ALA A 181 -9.05 6.66 7.72
CA ALA A 181 -7.89 6.66 6.86
C ALA A 181 -7.03 7.93 7.00
N ILE A 182 -5.71 7.75 6.92
CA ILE A 182 -4.72 8.83 6.87
C ILE A 182 -3.98 8.75 5.54
N ALA A 183 -3.94 9.87 4.81
CA ALA A 183 -3.14 9.94 3.59
C ALA A 183 -1.76 10.54 3.83
N LEU A 184 -0.79 10.05 3.06
CA LEU A 184 0.59 10.53 3.06
C LEU A 184 0.92 11.29 1.78
N VAL A 185 1.91 12.19 1.88
CA VAL A 185 2.53 12.87 0.75
C VAL A 185 3.48 11.89 0.04
N GLY A 186 2.89 10.99 -0.78
CA GLY A 186 3.62 9.93 -1.46
C GLY A 186 4.14 8.83 -0.52
N VAL A 187 4.65 7.75 -1.11
CA VAL A 187 5.04 6.51 -0.41
C VAL A 187 6.06 6.69 0.72
N ASN A 188 6.94 7.68 0.63
CA ASN A 188 7.98 7.96 1.62
C ASN A 188 7.56 9.03 2.65
N GLY A 189 6.33 9.54 2.58
CA GLY A 189 5.85 10.66 3.37
C GLY A 189 5.53 10.35 4.84
N GLY A 190 5.62 9.08 5.26
CA GLY A 190 5.23 8.66 6.61
C GLY A 190 6.32 8.76 7.68
N VAL A 191 7.60 8.89 7.27
CA VAL A 191 8.76 8.92 8.18
C VAL A 191 9.63 10.14 7.93
N ALA A 192 9.78 10.99 8.93
CA ALA A 192 10.66 12.17 8.92
C ALA A 192 12.10 11.75 9.20
N LYS A 193 12.93 11.68 8.15
CA LYS A 193 14.35 11.28 8.22
C LYS A 193 15.31 12.46 8.29
N TYR A 194 14.81 13.67 8.10
CA TYR A 194 15.61 14.88 7.99
C TYR A 194 14.94 16.03 8.73
N ASP A 195 15.74 16.86 9.35
CA ASP A 195 15.37 18.18 9.86
C ASP A 195 15.84 19.28 8.89
N LYS A 196 15.21 20.42 8.96
CA LYS A 196 15.65 21.63 8.26
C LYS A 196 16.11 22.64 9.33
N ILE A 197 17.43 22.76 9.51
CA ILE A 197 18.04 23.65 10.49
C ILE A 197 18.83 24.73 9.74
N ALA A 198 18.54 25.98 9.99
CA ALA A 198 19.16 27.13 9.33
C ALA A 198 19.13 27.08 7.78
N GLY A 199 18.10 26.45 7.21
CA GLY A 199 17.95 26.27 5.77
C GLY A 199 18.61 25.01 5.19
N GLU A 200 19.47 24.34 5.94
CA GLU A 200 20.12 23.10 5.54
C GLU A 200 19.28 21.88 5.92
N ARG A 201 19.36 20.84 5.09
CA ARG A 201 18.70 19.56 5.30
C ARG A 201 19.67 18.60 6.00
N LEU A 202 19.48 18.41 7.30
CA LEU A 202 20.30 17.53 8.13
C LEU A 202 19.58 16.22 8.39
N ARG A 203 20.30 15.10 8.31
CA ARG A 203 19.73 13.78 8.63
C ARG A 203 19.53 13.65 10.13
N LYS A 204 18.32 13.25 10.55
CA LYS A 204 18.02 12.94 11.94
C LYS A 204 18.86 11.75 12.42
N LEU A 205 19.34 11.82 13.65
CA LEU A 205 19.98 10.68 14.32
C LEU A 205 18.98 9.52 14.47
N GLN A 206 17.74 9.87 14.80
CA GLN A 206 16.64 8.92 14.90
C GLN A 206 15.46 9.42 14.04
N PRO A 207 15.09 8.71 12.97
CA PRO A 207 13.87 9.00 12.24
C PRO A 207 12.64 8.89 13.12
N GLU A 208 11.58 9.63 12.77
CA GLU A 208 10.32 9.66 13.50
C GLU A 208 9.14 9.54 12.55
N LEU A 209 8.04 8.99 13.04
CA LEU A 209 6.76 9.09 12.31
C LEU A 209 6.35 10.56 12.19
N VAL A 210 5.76 10.90 11.05
CA VAL A 210 5.25 12.27 10.85
C VAL A 210 4.04 12.55 11.75
N PRO A 211 3.75 13.82 12.08
CA PRO A 211 2.53 14.20 12.79
C PRO A 211 1.28 13.60 12.10
N GLY A 212 0.29 13.23 12.90
CA GLY A 212 -0.88 12.50 12.48
C GLY A 212 -0.67 10.97 12.48
N LEU A 213 0.44 10.45 11.97
CA LEU A 213 0.77 9.04 12.14
C LEU A 213 1.31 8.73 13.54
N LYS A 214 2.14 9.62 14.07
CA LYS A 214 2.71 9.46 15.42
C LYS A 214 1.61 9.34 16.48
N ASP A 215 0.55 10.13 16.32
CA ASP A 215 -0.55 10.24 17.28
C ASP A 215 -1.45 9.00 17.28
N VAL A 216 -1.56 8.31 16.15
CA VAL A 216 -2.37 7.08 16.01
C VAL A 216 -1.58 5.78 16.09
N ALA A 217 -0.26 5.82 15.92
CA ALA A 217 0.60 4.63 15.99
C ALA A 217 0.93 4.26 17.44
N VAL A 218 -0.04 3.74 18.16
CA VAL A 218 0.05 3.43 19.60
C VAL A 218 -0.23 1.94 19.85
N PRO A 219 0.18 1.39 21.01
CA PRO A 219 -0.13 0.01 21.39
C PRO A 219 -1.64 -0.28 21.34
N GLY A 220 -2.00 -1.43 20.79
CA GLY A 220 -3.39 -1.86 20.62
C GLY A 220 -4.03 -1.41 19.30
N ARG A 221 -3.50 -0.42 18.60
CA ARG A 221 -4.03 0.03 17.30
C ARG A 221 -3.59 -0.89 16.17
N ARG A 222 -4.55 -1.33 15.35
CA ARG A 222 -4.27 -1.97 14.07
C ARG A 222 -4.14 -0.92 12.99
N VAL A 223 -3.03 -0.94 12.25
CA VAL A 223 -2.77 -0.06 11.11
C VAL A 223 -2.65 -0.91 9.84
N ILE A 224 -3.42 -0.59 8.82
CA ILE A 224 -3.40 -1.27 7.52
C ILE A 224 -2.77 -0.34 6.49
N LEU A 225 -1.71 -0.78 5.83
CA LEU A 225 -1.08 -0.04 4.75
C LEU A 225 -1.71 -0.44 3.41
N ALA A 226 -2.31 0.52 2.71
CA ALA A 226 -2.98 0.33 1.41
C ALA A 226 -2.38 1.30 0.38
N PHE A 227 -1.22 0.94 -0.18
CA PHE A 227 -0.51 1.75 -1.17
C PHE A 227 -0.81 1.30 -2.59
N ASP A 228 -0.52 2.16 -3.55
CA ASP A 228 -0.77 1.90 -4.96
C ASP A 228 -0.12 0.59 -5.43
N GLN A 229 -0.89 -0.20 -6.16
CA GLN A 229 -0.42 -1.39 -6.85
C GLN A 229 0.09 -0.98 -8.23
N ASP A 230 1.39 -1.12 -8.48
CA ASP A 230 2.00 -0.69 -9.73
C ASP A 230 2.49 -1.91 -10.53
N GLU A 231 2.25 -1.92 -11.84
CA GLU A 231 2.71 -3.01 -12.72
C GLU A 231 4.22 -2.98 -12.96
N LYS A 232 4.83 -1.78 -12.95
CA LYS A 232 6.25 -1.61 -13.25
C LYS A 232 7.10 -2.13 -12.09
N SER A 233 7.96 -3.10 -12.37
CA SER A 233 8.81 -3.76 -11.38
C SER A 233 9.66 -2.80 -10.54
N GLN A 234 10.25 -1.77 -11.14
CA GLN A 234 11.06 -0.78 -10.42
C GLN A 234 10.22 0.07 -9.46
N THR A 235 9.01 0.49 -9.89
CA THR A 235 8.09 1.24 -9.03
C THR A 235 7.62 0.36 -7.89
N ARG A 236 7.25 -0.89 -8.16
CA ARG A 236 6.82 -1.87 -7.15
C ARG A 236 7.89 -2.10 -6.07
N LEU A 237 9.15 -2.27 -6.46
CA LEU A 237 10.26 -2.41 -5.50
C LEU A 237 10.46 -1.16 -4.64
N ARG A 238 10.27 0.03 -5.22
CA ARG A 238 10.34 1.30 -4.47
C ARG A 238 9.21 1.43 -3.46
N VAL A 239 7.97 1.13 -3.87
CA VAL A 239 6.79 1.11 -2.99
C VAL A 239 6.98 0.10 -1.87
N GLN A 240 7.43 -1.11 -2.17
CA GLN A 240 7.69 -2.16 -1.19
C GLN A 240 8.72 -1.75 -0.13
N ARG A 241 9.83 -1.11 -0.55
CA ARG A 241 10.82 -0.59 0.40
C ARG A 241 10.24 0.48 1.32
N ALA A 242 9.43 1.36 0.78
CA ALA A 242 8.75 2.41 1.54
C ALA A 242 7.73 1.82 2.54
N LEU A 243 6.96 0.81 2.11
CA LEU A 243 6.05 0.05 2.95
C LEU A 243 6.78 -0.60 4.13
N PHE A 244 7.90 -1.28 3.88
CA PHE A 244 8.67 -1.96 4.92
C PHE A 244 9.31 -0.99 5.91
N ASP A 245 9.81 0.15 5.41
CA ASP A 245 10.35 1.20 6.26
C ASP A 245 9.27 1.80 7.17
N LEU A 246 8.12 2.14 6.61
CA LEU A 246 7.00 2.67 7.38
C LEU A 246 6.46 1.64 8.39
N SER A 247 6.27 0.40 7.97
CA SER A 247 5.82 -0.69 8.85
C SER A 247 6.74 -0.86 10.06
N PHE A 248 8.05 -0.84 9.85
CA PHE A 248 9.03 -0.93 10.93
C PHE A 248 8.84 0.17 11.99
N TRP A 249 8.63 1.42 11.55
CA TRP A 249 8.46 2.54 12.48
C TRP A 249 7.10 2.52 13.17
N LEU A 250 6.04 2.07 12.50
CA LEU A 250 4.71 1.90 13.10
C LEU A 250 4.72 0.79 14.17
N GLU A 251 5.33 -0.37 13.89
CA GLU A 251 5.47 -1.45 14.88
C GLU A 251 6.37 -1.02 16.05
N ARG A 252 7.43 -0.26 15.79
CA ARG A 252 8.28 0.29 16.84
C ARG A 252 7.54 1.26 17.75
N ALA A 253 6.54 1.97 17.25
CA ALA A 253 5.65 2.82 18.03
C ALA A 253 4.59 2.01 18.82
N GLY A 254 4.42 0.72 18.52
CA GLY A 254 3.53 -0.19 19.22
C GLY A 254 2.30 -0.62 18.43
N ALA A 255 2.08 -0.11 17.23
CA ALA A 255 0.95 -0.50 16.40
C ALA A 255 1.12 -1.93 15.84
N SER A 256 0.00 -2.61 15.61
CA SER A 256 -0.04 -3.87 14.85
C SER A 256 -0.22 -3.55 13.36
N VAL A 257 0.75 -3.91 12.52
CA VAL A 257 0.76 -3.51 11.11
C VAL A 257 0.39 -4.66 10.18
N ALA A 258 -0.56 -4.42 9.28
CA ALA A 258 -0.92 -5.31 8.18
C ALA A 258 -0.81 -4.57 6.84
N ILE A 259 -0.63 -5.31 5.76
CA ILE A 259 -0.49 -4.79 4.40
C ILE A 259 -1.62 -5.34 3.54
N ALA A 260 -2.43 -4.45 2.98
CA ALA A 260 -3.46 -4.77 2.02
C ALA A 260 -2.84 -4.83 0.62
N GLN A 261 -3.12 -5.90 -0.12
CA GLN A 261 -2.60 -6.13 -1.47
C GLN A 261 -3.72 -6.60 -2.40
N TRP A 262 -3.70 -6.14 -3.64
CA TRP A 262 -4.61 -6.57 -4.70
C TRP A 262 -3.90 -6.57 -6.04
N GLN A 263 -4.54 -7.11 -7.07
CA GLN A 263 -3.94 -7.13 -8.40
C GLN A 263 -4.03 -5.74 -9.04
N PRO A 264 -2.98 -5.24 -9.71
CA PRO A 264 -3.01 -3.93 -10.39
C PRO A 264 -4.15 -3.79 -11.39
N ALA A 265 -4.60 -4.89 -12.00
CA ALA A 265 -5.72 -4.92 -12.93
C ALA A 265 -7.08 -4.62 -12.28
N GLU A 266 -7.20 -4.76 -10.96
CA GLU A 266 -8.42 -4.45 -10.21
C GLU A 266 -8.54 -2.95 -9.89
N GLY A 267 -7.46 -2.20 -10.05
CA GLY A 267 -7.35 -0.77 -9.78
C GLY A 267 -5.95 -0.42 -9.30
N LYS A 268 -5.43 0.73 -9.69
CA LYS A 268 -4.11 1.16 -9.25
C LYS A 268 -4.12 1.58 -7.78
N GLY A 269 -4.99 2.51 -7.43
CA GLY A 269 -5.21 2.98 -6.07
C GLY A 269 -6.45 2.34 -5.45
N VAL A 270 -6.60 2.49 -4.14
CA VAL A 270 -7.79 1.96 -3.45
C VAL A 270 -9.09 2.64 -3.91
N ASP A 271 -9.04 3.90 -4.30
CA ASP A 271 -10.16 4.62 -4.89
C ASP A 271 -10.55 4.03 -6.26
N ASP A 272 -9.57 3.75 -7.13
CA ASP A 272 -9.80 3.06 -8.41
C ASP A 272 -10.39 1.66 -8.19
N LEU A 273 -9.87 0.91 -7.22
CA LEU A 273 -10.38 -0.41 -6.83
C LEU A 273 -11.85 -0.33 -6.41
N ILE A 274 -12.20 0.61 -5.53
CA ILE A 274 -13.58 0.79 -5.05
C ILE A 274 -14.53 1.13 -6.21
N VAL A 275 -14.11 2.01 -7.13
CA VAL A 275 -14.93 2.38 -8.29
C VAL A 275 -15.11 1.20 -9.25
N GLN A 276 -14.07 0.41 -9.50
CA GLN A 276 -14.09 -0.66 -10.51
C GLN A 276 -14.67 -1.97 -9.98
N GLN A 277 -14.42 -2.31 -8.73
CA GLN A 277 -14.75 -3.62 -8.15
C GLN A 277 -15.82 -3.55 -7.04
N GLY A 278 -16.13 -2.34 -6.55
CA GLY A 278 -17.09 -2.13 -5.47
C GLY A 278 -16.50 -2.19 -4.06
N SER A 279 -17.31 -1.76 -3.09
CA SER A 279 -16.97 -1.71 -1.67
C SER A 279 -16.69 -3.09 -1.06
N ASP A 280 -17.39 -4.12 -1.51
CA ASP A 280 -17.27 -5.49 -0.97
C ASP A 280 -15.89 -6.08 -1.27
N ARG A 281 -15.34 -5.78 -2.46
CA ARG A 281 -13.99 -6.22 -2.81
C ARG A 281 -12.95 -5.57 -1.91
N TRP A 282 -13.08 -4.27 -1.62
CA TRP A 282 -12.21 -3.62 -0.65
C TRP A 282 -12.34 -4.24 0.74
N THR A 283 -13.56 -4.51 1.20
CA THR A 283 -13.81 -5.16 2.50
C THR A 283 -13.10 -6.51 2.59
N GLN A 284 -13.20 -7.33 1.55
CA GLN A 284 -12.48 -8.60 1.49
C GLN A 284 -10.95 -8.40 1.57
N ILE A 285 -10.37 -7.49 0.78
CA ILE A 285 -8.93 -7.19 0.80
C ILE A 285 -8.49 -6.69 2.18
N TYR A 286 -9.30 -5.87 2.83
CA TYR A 286 -9.05 -5.36 4.17
C TYR A 286 -9.00 -6.49 5.21
N GLU A 287 -9.91 -7.44 5.13
CA GLU A 287 -9.97 -8.60 6.03
C GLU A 287 -8.80 -9.55 5.79
N GLU A 288 -8.42 -9.76 4.52
CA GLU A 288 -7.30 -10.60 4.07
C GLU A 288 -5.93 -9.91 4.22
N ALA A 289 -5.87 -8.67 4.72
CA ALA A 289 -4.62 -7.94 4.87
C ALA A 289 -3.61 -8.69 5.74
N LEU A 290 -2.42 -8.94 5.18
CA LEU A 290 -1.41 -9.79 5.77
C LEU A 290 -0.53 -9.04 6.80
N PRO A 291 -0.20 -9.63 7.96
CA PRO A 291 0.78 -9.03 8.87
C PRO A 291 2.08 -8.68 8.16
N TYR A 292 2.63 -7.51 8.50
CA TYR A 292 3.88 -7.01 7.89
C TYR A 292 5.01 -8.04 7.95
N ALA A 293 5.20 -8.70 9.10
CA ALA A 293 6.26 -9.69 9.28
C ALA A 293 6.19 -10.82 8.25
N LEU A 294 4.96 -11.22 7.86
CA LEU A 294 4.78 -12.27 6.87
C LEU A 294 5.02 -11.76 5.45
N VAL A 295 4.47 -10.59 5.08
CA VAL A 295 4.72 -9.98 3.76
C VAL A 295 6.22 -9.80 3.54
N ARG A 296 6.93 -9.37 4.59
CA ARG A 296 8.38 -9.24 4.56
C ARG A 296 9.06 -10.60 4.34
N ALA A 297 8.65 -11.64 5.06
CA ALA A 297 9.23 -12.97 4.92
C ALA A 297 8.99 -13.55 3.51
N ILE A 298 7.78 -13.38 2.95
CA ILE A 298 7.46 -13.78 1.57
C ILE A 298 8.38 -13.06 0.60
N SER A 299 8.49 -11.73 0.71
CA SER A 299 9.34 -10.93 -0.17
C SER A 299 10.83 -11.30 -0.06
N GLU A 300 11.34 -11.58 1.13
CA GLU A 300 12.72 -12.03 1.30
C GLU A 300 12.97 -13.38 0.60
N VAL A 301 11.97 -14.28 0.61
CA VAL A 301 12.03 -15.55 -0.09
C VAL A 301 11.98 -15.33 -1.60
N GLU A 302 11.02 -14.55 -2.10
CA GLU A 302 10.88 -14.24 -3.53
C GLU A 302 12.12 -13.57 -4.11
N ASN A 303 12.74 -12.65 -3.39
CA ASN A 303 13.98 -12.00 -3.80
C ASN A 303 15.20 -12.95 -3.86
N ARG A 304 15.14 -14.09 -3.13
CA ARG A 304 16.18 -15.13 -3.17
C ARG A 304 15.94 -16.17 -4.24
N LEU A 305 14.71 -16.28 -4.74
CA LEU A 305 14.36 -17.21 -5.79
C LEU A 305 14.72 -16.64 -7.16
N SER A 306 15.33 -17.46 -8.00
CA SER A 306 15.58 -17.12 -9.41
C SER A 306 14.31 -17.21 -10.28
N ARG A 307 13.21 -17.71 -9.72
CA ARG A 307 11.91 -17.87 -10.38
C ARG A 307 10.77 -17.72 -9.40
N THR A 308 9.56 -17.45 -9.91
CA THR A 308 8.34 -17.43 -9.13
C THR A 308 8.05 -18.82 -8.52
N PRO A 309 7.64 -18.91 -7.25
CA PRO A 309 7.23 -20.19 -6.65
C PRO A 309 6.04 -20.80 -7.41
N ASP A 310 6.04 -22.11 -7.55
CA ASP A 310 4.95 -22.85 -8.22
C ASP A 310 3.71 -22.96 -7.29
N LEU A 311 3.93 -22.89 -5.96
CA LEU A 311 2.88 -22.98 -4.94
C LEU A 311 3.20 -22.08 -3.75
N HIS A 312 2.23 -21.25 -3.33
CA HIS A 312 2.24 -20.51 -2.08
C HIS A 312 1.35 -21.21 -1.06
N ILE A 313 1.89 -21.47 0.13
CA ILE A 313 1.15 -22.05 1.25
C ILE A 313 0.80 -20.94 2.23
N GLY A 314 -0.48 -20.83 2.61
CA GLY A 314 -1.02 -19.78 3.49
C GLY A 314 -0.40 -19.77 4.89
N GLN A 315 -0.67 -18.68 5.63
CA GLN A 315 -0.03 -18.37 6.92
C GLN A 315 -0.32 -19.38 8.04
N ASN A 316 -1.49 -19.99 8.02
CA ASN A 316 -1.99 -20.83 9.11
C ASN A 316 -1.84 -22.31 8.82
N GLU A 317 -1.31 -22.66 7.66
CA GLU A 317 -1.12 -24.05 7.28
C GLU A 317 0.35 -24.42 7.47
N PHE A 318 0.59 -25.32 8.41
CA PHE A 318 1.83 -26.06 8.38
C PHE A 318 1.92 -26.78 7.03
N ILE A 319 3.12 -26.87 6.45
CA ILE A 319 3.39 -27.59 5.20
C ILE A 319 3.13 -29.11 5.43
N ALA A 320 1.93 -29.47 5.90
CA ALA A 320 1.64 -30.86 6.28
C ALA A 320 1.28 -31.72 5.08
N HIS A 321 0.75 -31.12 4.02
CA HIS A 321 0.28 -31.85 2.85
C HIS A 321 0.67 -31.14 1.55
N ILE A 322 1.78 -31.58 0.97
CA ILE A 322 2.10 -31.27 -0.43
C ILE A 322 1.69 -32.53 -1.22
N ASP A 323 0.52 -32.53 -1.78
CA ASP A 323 0.02 -33.64 -2.56
C ASP A 323 -0.32 -33.19 -3.99
N PRO A 324 0.14 -33.93 -5.03
CA PRO A 324 1.13 -35.01 -5.02
C PRO A 324 2.56 -34.48 -5.21
N LEU A 325 3.51 -35.08 -4.50
CA LEU A 325 4.92 -34.90 -4.83
C LEU A 325 5.22 -35.49 -6.21
N PRO A 326 6.00 -34.79 -7.04
CA PRO A 326 6.47 -35.35 -8.30
C PRO A 326 7.32 -36.61 -8.01
N ASN A 327 7.18 -37.64 -8.82
CA ASN A 327 7.98 -38.86 -8.70
C ASN A 327 9.46 -38.64 -9.02
N SER A 328 9.77 -37.54 -9.70
CA SER A 328 11.13 -37.10 -10.04
C SER A 328 11.17 -35.59 -10.12
N GLY A 329 12.34 -34.99 -9.89
CA GLY A 329 12.56 -33.54 -9.98
C GLY A 329 13.14 -32.95 -8.70
N THR A 330 13.10 -31.65 -8.59
CA THR A 330 13.59 -30.89 -7.43
C THR A 330 12.42 -30.15 -6.77
N LEU A 331 12.22 -30.40 -5.48
CA LEU A 331 11.31 -29.65 -4.64
C LEU A 331 12.10 -28.69 -3.75
N ALA A 332 11.85 -27.39 -3.87
CA ALA A 332 12.44 -26.37 -3.03
C ALA A 332 11.41 -25.80 -2.06
N LEU A 333 11.61 -25.99 -0.75
CA LEU A 333 10.73 -25.47 0.30
C LEU A 333 11.36 -24.24 0.94
N PHE A 334 10.72 -23.08 0.73
CA PHE A 334 11.12 -21.83 1.32
C PHE A 334 10.12 -21.38 2.39
N GLY A 335 10.62 -20.86 3.48
CA GLY A 335 9.77 -20.38 4.56
C GLY A 335 10.58 -19.87 5.73
N GLY A 336 9.99 -19.08 6.61
CA GLY A 336 10.61 -18.56 7.82
C GLY A 336 11.03 -19.66 8.80
N LYS A 337 11.77 -19.28 9.84
CA LYS A 337 12.07 -20.16 10.96
C LYS A 337 10.77 -20.52 11.69
N GLY A 338 10.61 -21.77 12.09
CA GLY A 338 9.42 -22.21 12.85
C GLY A 338 8.21 -22.64 12.00
N THR A 339 8.27 -22.59 10.66
CA THR A 339 7.17 -22.99 9.75
C THR A 339 7.00 -24.50 9.57
N ALA A 340 7.53 -25.31 10.49
CA ALA A 340 7.41 -26.78 10.49
C ALA A 340 7.93 -27.51 9.24
N LYS A 341 8.79 -26.87 8.42
CA LYS A 341 9.39 -27.51 7.23
C LYS A 341 10.01 -28.88 7.53
N GLY A 342 10.70 -28.99 8.67
CA GLY A 342 11.31 -30.26 9.08
C GLY A 342 10.29 -31.37 9.30
N LYS A 343 9.13 -31.08 9.87
CA LYS A 343 8.03 -32.07 10.04
C LYS A 343 7.42 -32.45 8.70
N ALA A 344 7.20 -31.49 7.80
CA ALA A 344 6.70 -31.78 6.47
C ALA A 344 7.65 -32.68 5.69
N ILE A 345 8.95 -32.38 5.73
CA ILE A 345 9.97 -33.22 5.08
C ILE A 345 9.95 -34.65 5.70
N ALA A 346 9.85 -34.79 7.03
CA ALA A 346 9.76 -36.09 7.68
C ALA A 346 8.58 -36.94 7.17
N GLU A 347 7.40 -36.33 7.00
CA GLU A 347 6.24 -37.00 6.41
C GLU A 347 6.47 -37.41 4.95
N LEU A 348 7.08 -36.52 4.15
CA LEU A 348 7.41 -36.79 2.75
C LEU A 348 8.43 -37.92 2.56
N LEU A 349 9.30 -38.12 3.54
CA LEU A 349 10.36 -39.15 3.50
C LEU A 349 9.91 -40.55 4.00
N LYS A 350 8.71 -40.65 4.59
CA LYS A 350 8.19 -41.95 5.05
C LYS A 350 8.13 -42.96 3.91
N GLY A 351 8.70 -44.13 4.15
CA GLY A 351 8.74 -45.24 3.18
C GLY A 351 9.64 -45.01 1.97
N ARG A 352 10.44 -43.92 1.97
CA ARG A 352 11.39 -43.61 0.89
C ARG A 352 12.82 -43.73 1.39
N SER A 353 13.73 -43.99 0.48
CA SER A 353 15.15 -43.83 0.74
C SER A 353 15.58 -42.43 0.44
N TRP A 354 16.39 -41.83 1.31
CA TRP A 354 16.75 -40.44 1.21
C TRP A 354 18.17 -40.11 1.68
N LEU A 355 18.74 -39.06 1.12
CA LEU A 355 20.01 -38.49 1.54
C LEU A 355 19.79 -37.00 1.90
N SER A 356 20.13 -36.64 3.13
CA SER A 356 20.16 -35.24 3.57
C SER A 356 21.60 -34.71 3.64
N VAL A 357 21.81 -33.56 3.06
CA VAL A 357 23.12 -32.84 3.10
C VAL A 357 22.92 -31.54 3.84
N THR A 358 23.64 -31.33 4.95
CA THR A 358 23.52 -30.13 5.78
C THR A 358 24.86 -29.38 5.86
N THR A 359 24.81 -28.14 6.34
CA THR A 359 26.01 -27.34 6.61
C THR A 359 26.55 -27.53 8.02
N LEU A 360 25.67 -27.85 8.97
CA LEU A 360 25.98 -27.95 10.42
C LEU A 360 25.77 -29.38 10.94
N ARG A 361 26.73 -29.88 11.73
CA ARG A 361 26.64 -31.18 12.35
C ARG A 361 25.47 -31.33 13.32
N SER A 362 25.20 -30.29 14.14
CA SER A 362 24.06 -30.28 15.06
C SER A 362 22.74 -30.44 14.32
N LEU A 363 22.54 -29.65 13.27
CA LEU A 363 21.34 -29.77 12.42
C LEU A 363 21.22 -31.15 11.77
N GLY A 364 22.35 -31.75 11.35
CA GLY A 364 22.37 -33.09 10.77
C GLY A 364 21.94 -34.19 11.78
N ARG A 365 22.37 -34.10 13.03
CA ARG A 365 21.94 -35.00 14.09
C ARG A 365 20.45 -34.88 14.40
N ASP A 366 19.97 -33.60 14.51
CA ASP A 366 18.55 -33.36 14.74
C ASP A 366 17.69 -33.89 13.60
N GLN A 367 18.15 -33.78 12.35
CA GLN A 367 17.47 -34.35 11.18
C GLN A 367 17.50 -35.88 11.17
N ALA A 368 18.64 -36.48 11.47
CA ALA A 368 18.74 -37.94 11.57
C ALA A 368 17.77 -38.51 12.62
N ALA A 369 17.75 -37.91 13.80
CA ALA A 369 16.84 -38.32 14.87
C ALA A 369 15.36 -38.08 14.49
N GLY A 370 15.04 -36.92 13.95
CA GLY A 370 13.66 -36.51 13.62
C GLY A 370 13.07 -37.19 12.39
N TRP A 371 13.88 -37.73 11.49
CA TRP A 371 13.45 -38.33 10.21
C TRP A 371 13.75 -39.82 10.09
N ASN A 372 14.10 -40.45 11.21
CA ASN A 372 14.45 -41.87 11.27
C ASN A 372 15.58 -42.24 10.29
N GLY A 373 16.68 -41.52 10.36
CA GLY A 373 17.87 -41.72 9.56
C GLY A 373 19.13 -41.82 10.41
N VAL A 374 20.28 -42.03 9.78
CA VAL A 374 21.58 -42.15 10.42
C VAL A 374 22.48 -40.99 10.02
N PHE A 375 23.15 -40.36 11.01
CA PHE A 375 24.19 -39.39 10.73
C PHE A 375 25.52 -40.11 10.37
N ILE A 376 26.15 -39.77 9.26
CA ILE A 376 27.26 -40.52 8.61
C ILE A 376 28.42 -40.89 9.54
N ASN A 377 28.65 -40.13 10.60
CA ASN A 377 29.73 -40.37 11.55
C ASN A 377 29.26 -41.19 12.79
N GLU A 378 28.01 -41.55 12.88
CA GLU A 378 27.39 -42.20 14.05
C GLU A 378 26.74 -43.56 13.68
N GLY A 379 26.70 -43.92 12.41
CA GLY A 379 26.17 -45.18 11.93
C GLY A 379 27.29 -46.15 11.55
N ASP A 380 27.03 -47.42 11.75
CA ASP A 380 27.88 -48.51 11.27
C ASP A 380 27.65 -48.74 9.78
N GLN A 381 28.70 -48.96 9.03
CA GLN A 381 28.64 -49.29 7.61
C GLN A 381 28.97 -50.77 7.43
N CYS A 382 28.02 -51.55 6.92
CA CYS A 382 28.20 -52.94 6.59
C CYS A 382 27.72 -53.24 5.17
N ALA A 383 28.57 -53.89 4.37
CA ALA A 383 28.28 -54.31 2.99
C ALA A 383 27.66 -53.23 2.09
N GLY A 384 28.10 -51.94 2.25
CA GLY A 384 27.59 -50.83 1.48
C GLY A 384 26.31 -50.21 1.99
N HIS A 385 25.76 -50.68 3.11
CA HIS A 385 24.57 -50.12 3.76
C HIS A 385 24.95 -49.43 5.07
N PHE A 386 24.20 -48.37 5.40
CA PHE A 386 24.27 -47.73 6.70
C PHE A 386 23.28 -48.43 7.66
N LEU A 387 23.75 -48.81 8.83
CA LEU A 387 22.97 -49.49 9.85
C LEU A 387 22.73 -48.53 11.03
N HIS A 388 21.54 -48.63 11.62
CA HIS A 388 21.19 -48.04 12.89
C HIS A 388 20.61 -49.16 13.77
N ASP A 389 21.21 -49.40 14.92
CA ASP A 389 20.85 -50.51 15.84
C ASP A 389 20.78 -51.88 15.14
N GLY A 390 21.71 -52.13 14.22
CA GLY A 390 21.79 -53.38 13.46
C GLY A 390 20.78 -53.53 12.33
N GLN A 391 19.92 -52.52 12.12
CA GLN A 391 18.94 -52.54 11.02
C GLN A 391 19.37 -51.56 9.91
N ARG A 392 19.00 -51.85 8.68
CA ARG A 392 19.24 -50.98 7.52
C ARG A 392 18.49 -49.67 7.69
N ALA A 393 19.22 -48.55 7.68
CA ALA A 393 18.63 -47.20 7.70
C ALA A 393 18.12 -46.83 6.31
N ASN A 394 16.90 -46.30 6.24
CA ASN A 394 16.31 -45.79 5.01
C ASN A 394 16.84 -44.41 4.65
N GLY A 395 17.42 -43.69 5.60
CA GLY A 395 17.93 -42.35 5.45
C GLY A 395 19.35 -42.15 5.94
N LEU A 396 20.12 -41.35 5.19
CA LEU A 396 21.47 -40.95 5.55
C LEU A 396 21.56 -39.43 5.65
N VAL A 397 22.17 -38.94 6.72
CA VAL A 397 22.47 -37.51 6.87
C VAL A 397 23.98 -37.28 6.89
N THR A 398 24.44 -36.33 6.09
CA THR A 398 25.85 -35.96 6.04
C THR A 398 26.03 -34.43 6.02
N CYS A 399 27.18 -33.95 6.41
CA CYS A 399 27.57 -32.57 6.21
C CYS A 399 28.35 -32.40 4.90
N ILE A 400 28.28 -31.22 4.29
CA ILE A 400 29.03 -30.87 3.06
C ILE A 400 30.48 -31.33 3.13
N PRO A 401 31.25 -31.04 4.22
CA PRO A 401 32.64 -31.47 4.32
C PRO A 401 32.85 -32.99 4.38
N SER A 402 31.80 -33.75 4.68
CA SER A 402 31.86 -35.23 4.80
C SER A 402 31.16 -35.93 3.62
N LEU A 403 30.66 -35.21 2.66
CA LEU A 403 29.92 -35.77 1.51
C LEU A 403 30.77 -36.75 0.68
N PHE A 404 32.10 -36.51 0.60
CA PHE A 404 33.02 -37.42 -0.07
C PHE A 404 33.09 -38.82 0.53
N LYS A 405 32.64 -39.04 1.78
CA LYS A 405 32.57 -40.34 2.43
C LYS A 405 31.41 -41.18 1.92
N VAL A 406 30.42 -40.56 1.27
CA VAL A 406 29.28 -41.26 0.66
C VAL A 406 29.75 -41.81 -0.69
N LYS A 407 30.31 -43.00 -0.73
CA LYS A 407 30.81 -43.61 -1.97
C LYS A 407 29.71 -44.24 -2.82
N SER A 408 28.75 -44.85 -2.19
CA SER A 408 27.53 -45.30 -2.83
C SER A 408 26.42 -45.36 -1.78
N PHE A 409 25.28 -44.78 -2.08
CA PHE A 409 24.06 -44.91 -1.29
C PHE A 409 23.04 -45.59 -2.20
N HIS A 410 22.90 -46.89 -2.03
CA HIS A 410 21.86 -47.66 -2.68
C HIS A 410 20.69 -47.77 -1.70
N ALA A 411 19.61 -47.16 -2.11
CA ALA A 411 18.34 -47.24 -1.42
C ALA A 411 17.65 -48.56 -1.63
#